data_fa1780d7bfdc8a13b41b8de7df58334c
#
_entry.id   fa1780d7bfdc8a13b41b8de7df58334c
#
_cell.length_a   1.000
_cell.length_b   1.000
_cell.length_c   1.000
_cell.angle_alpha   90.00
_cell.angle_beta   90.00
_cell.angle_gamma   90.00
#
_symmetry.space_group_name_H-M   'P 1'
#
loop_
_entity.id
_entity.type
_entity.pdbx_description
1 polymer ?
#
loop_
_entity_poly.entity_id
_entity_poly.type
_entity_poly.pdbx_seq_one_letter_code
_entity_poly.pdbx_strand_id
1 'polypeptide(L)'
;MTPPNNTAAERHLLGVLLRDALPFPADLKASDFFEPVHQDIAAAILALEVDGVPGDELTVSQRLREMRSPVEAATVSLLVSDAGTANYRPEHVELIADASLLRAATAAASNATDPDTLLEHYATLAQKRKATRHGPQRMDFDALLSFERKEDPTTILGNHRWLCKGGSLLIVGQSGTGKSSLMMQAAVHWCLGRDFFGIKPAKPLRAIVLQAENDAGDISEALQDVIAGAYIDSAERSQLRDHLAIYRDTVSTGTTFTKALRDLVVSHQADIVFVDPLLSFAGIDVSDQEQASKFLRHDLAPILLETGAVLVAMHHTGKPKTSADKEGQTVADLAYAGLGSSEFTNWFREVAVLFRCQGEEPIYKFGLTKRRGRAGLKDHEGQYKGEIYIRHAAEKGVIRWEYSQPPSQVSDAEADSRPAKASPRRLGLS
;
A
#
# COMPACT_ATOMS: atom_id res chain seq x y z
N MET A 1 -29.95 -27.99 -5.54
CA MET A 1 -29.27 -26.93 -6.33
C MET A 1 -28.10 -27.57 -7.08
N THR A 2 -27.94 -27.25 -8.37
CA THR A 2 -26.76 -27.68 -9.13
C THR A 2 -25.52 -27.00 -8.53
N PRO A 3 -24.43 -27.71 -8.27
CA PRO A 3 -23.20 -27.10 -7.76
C PRO A 3 -22.70 -25.97 -8.68
N PRO A 4 -22.03 -24.93 -8.18
CA PRO A 4 -21.45 -23.88 -9.00
C PRO A 4 -20.55 -24.45 -10.08
N ASN A 5 -20.81 -24.08 -11.35
CA ASN A 5 -20.05 -24.56 -12.51
C ASN A 5 -20.02 -23.50 -13.62
N ASN A 6 -19.09 -23.66 -14.54
CA ASN A 6 -19.04 -22.88 -15.79
C ASN A 6 -18.61 -23.80 -16.94
N THR A 7 -19.47 -24.73 -17.29
CA THR A 7 -19.19 -25.73 -18.32
C THR A 7 -18.92 -25.12 -19.69
N ALA A 8 -19.48 -23.93 -19.99
CA ALA A 8 -19.19 -23.21 -21.22
C ALA A 8 -17.74 -22.74 -21.28
N ALA A 9 -17.21 -22.20 -20.17
CA ALA A 9 -15.80 -21.82 -20.08
C ALA A 9 -14.87 -23.04 -20.17
N GLU A 10 -15.25 -24.15 -19.51
CA GLU A 10 -14.51 -25.42 -19.57
C GLU A 10 -14.38 -25.94 -21.00
N ARG A 11 -15.51 -26.05 -21.72
CA ARG A 11 -15.54 -26.50 -23.12
C ARG A 11 -14.67 -25.61 -24.01
N HIS A 12 -14.82 -24.31 -23.90
CA HIS A 12 -14.04 -23.38 -24.72
C HIS A 12 -12.55 -23.47 -24.43
N LEU A 13 -12.15 -23.48 -23.14
CA LEU A 13 -10.75 -23.57 -22.76
C LEU A 13 -10.12 -24.87 -23.29
N LEU A 14 -10.70 -26.03 -22.99
CA LEU A 14 -10.18 -27.31 -23.45
C LEU A 14 -10.12 -27.40 -24.97
N GLY A 15 -11.15 -26.94 -25.66
CA GLY A 15 -11.18 -26.94 -27.14
C GLY A 15 -10.05 -26.12 -27.76
N VAL A 16 -9.74 -24.95 -27.21
CA VAL A 16 -8.63 -24.10 -27.68
C VAL A 16 -7.27 -24.74 -27.34
N LEU A 17 -7.10 -25.29 -26.11
CA LEU A 17 -5.87 -25.98 -25.73
C LEU A 17 -5.56 -27.15 -26.65
N LEU A 18 -6.57 -27.98 -26.95
CA LEU A 18 -6.45 -29.14 -27.84
C LEU A 18 -6.15 -28.77 -29.29
N ARG A 19 -6.83 -27.74 -29.82
CA ARG A 19 -6.66 -27.29 -31.21
C ARG A 19 -5.27 -26.74 -31.47
N ASP A 20 -4.80 -25.89 -30.55
CA ASP A 20 -3.56 -25.12 -30.71
C ASP A 20 -2.37 -25.77 -30.01
N ALA A 21 -2.57 -26.96 -29.40
CA ALA A 21 -1.57 -27.67 -28.58
C ALA A 21 -0.90 -26.76 -27.54
N LEU A 22 -1.70 -25.91 -26.87
CA LEU A 22 -1.19 -24.95 -25.89
C LEU A 22 -0.89 -25.64 -24.55
N PRO A 23 0.06 -25.11 -23.76
CA PRO A 23 0.32 -25.63 -22.42
C PRO A 23 -0.90 -25.44 -21.52
N PHE A 24 -1.08 -26.39 -20.59
CA PHE A 24 -2.16 -26.33 -19.61
C PHE A 24 -1.95 -25.15 -18.65
N PRO A 25 -2.98 -24.36 -18.31
CA PRO A 25 -2.84 -23.25 -17.40
C PRO A 25 -2.32 -23.66 -16.03
N ALA A 26 -1.21 -23.08 -15.57
CA ALA A 26 -0.55 -23.44 -14.31
C ALA A 26 -1.44 -23.22 -13.06
N ASP A 27 -2.45 -22.33 -13.19
CA ASP A 27 -3.38 -21.97 -12.12
C ASP A 27 -4.55 -22.95 -11.98
N LEU A 28 -4.67 -23.94 -12.84
CA LEU A 28 -5.73 -24.95 -12.82
C LEU A 28 -5.20 -26.35 -12.55
N LYS A 29 -6.08 -27.17 -12.01
CA LYS A 29 -5.91 -28.63 -11.87
C LYS A 29 -7.05 -29.34 -12.60
N ALA A 30 -6.86 -30.57 -12.97
CA ALA A 30 -7.94 -31.38 -13.55
C ALA A 30 -9.20 -31.42 -12.67
N SER A 31 -9.03 -31.47 -11.34
CA SER A 31 -10.13 -31.45 -10.36
C SER A 31 -10.91 -30.13 -10.29
N ASP A 32 -10.43 -29.05 -10.92
CA ASP A 32 -11.13 -27.76 -10.94
C ASP A 32 -12.26 -27.71 -11.96
N PHE A 33 -12.27 -28.65 -12.90
CA PHE A 33 -13.36 -28.79 -13.86
C PHE A 33 -14.58 -29.45 -13.19
N PHE A 34 -15.76 -29.10 -13.63
CA PHE A 34 -17.01 -29.64 -13.09
C PHE A 34 -17.39 -30.95 -13.74
N GLU A 35 -17.32 -31.02 -15.07
CA GLU A 35 -17.68 -32.19 -15.84
C GLU A 35 -16.60 -33.28 -15.72
N PRO A 36 -16.94 -34.54 -15.35
CA PRO A 36 -15.96 -35.59 -15.27
C PRO A 36 -15.18 -35.85 -16.58
N VAL A 37 -15.85 -35.67 -17.72
CA VAL A 37 -15.22 -35.76 -19.04
C VAL A 37 -14.15 -34.70 -19.22
N HIS A 38 -14.39 -33.48 -18.76
CA HIS A 38 -13.44 -32.37 -18.81
C HIS A 38 -12.26 -32.59 -17.85
N GLN A 39 -12.52 -33.19 -16.67
CA GLN A 39 -11.46 -33.59 -15.72
C GLN A 39 -10.51 -34.59 -16.34
N ASP A 40 -11.03 -35.61 -17.01
CA ASP A 40 -10.22 -36.65 -17.66
C ASP A 40 -9.37 -36.08 -18.80
N ILE A 41 -9.95 -35.21 -19.62
CA ILE A 41 -9.23 -34.52 -20.72
C ILE A 41 -8.12 -33.65 -20.15
N ALA A 42 -8.41 -32.83 -19.13
CA ALA A 42 -7.42 -32.01 -18.45
C ALA A 42 -6.28 -32.85 -17.83
N ALA A 43 -6.61 -33.95 -17.21
CA ALA A 43 -5.61 -34.88 -16.66
C ALA A 43 -4.73 -35.50 -17.76
N ALA A 44 -5.29 -35.82 -18.92
CA ALA A 44 -4.55 -36.33 -20.06
C ALA A 44 -3.57 -35.28 -20.64
N ILE A 45 -4.01 -34.03 -20.75
CA ILE A 45 -3.14 -32.91 -21.21
C ILE A 45 -1.97 -32.73 -20.22
N LEU A 46 -2.25 -32.67 -18.92
CA LEU A 46 -1.21 -32.56 -17.88
C LEU A 46 -0.22 -33.71 -17.90
N ALA A 47 -0.70 -34.96 -18.11
CA ALA A 47 0.18 -36.14 -18.21
C ALA A 47 1.10 -36.06 -19.45
N LEU A 48 0.61 -35.55 -20.58
CA LEU A 48 1.41 -35.34 -21.78
C LEU A 48 2.46 -34.26 -21.58
N GLU A 49 2.12 -33.17 -20.88
CA GLU A 49 3.10 -32.13 -20.54
C GLU A 49 4.28 -32.65 -19.71
N VAL A 50 3.98 -33.51 -18.71
CA VAL A 50 5.04 -34.13 -17.90
C VAL A 50 5.98 -34.97 -18.77
N ASP A 51 5.42 -35.64 -19.79
CA ASP A 51 6.18 -36.47 -20.74
C ASP A 51 6.83 -35.64 -21.88
N GLY A 52 6.62 -34.31 -21.90
CA GLY A 52 7.15 -33.38 -22.94
C GLY A 52 6.49 -33.58 -24.31
N VAL A 53 5.26 -34.11 -24.35
CA VAL A 53 4.49 -34.36 -25.59
C VAL A 53 3.41 -33.29 -25.73
N PRO A 54 3.23 -32.66 -26.92
CA PRO A 54 2.15 -31.70 -27.14
C PRO A 54 0.76 -32.31 -26.92
N GLY A 55 -0.10 -31.58 -26.22
CA GLY A 55 -1.47 -32.01 -25.90
C GLY A 55 -2.48 -31.65 -26.99
N ASP A 56 -2.33 -32.16 -28.20
CA ASP A 56 -3.30 -31.97 -29.28
C ASP A 56 -4.43 -33.01 -29.26
N GLU A 57 -5.39 -32.86 -30.16
CA GLU A 57 -6.57 -33.74 -30.29
C GLU A 57 -6.18 -35.25 -30.39
N LEU A 58 -5.14 -35.56 -31.15
CA LEU A 58 -4.71 -36.94 -31.42
C LEU A 58 -3.99 -37.54 -30.22
N THR A 59 -3.01 -36.83 -29.69
CA THR A 59 -2.18 -37.28 -28.56
C THR A 59 -3.00 -37.43 -27.29
N VAL A 60 -3.94 -36.49 -27.03
CA VAL A 60 -4.86 -36.57 -25.89
C VAL A 60 -5.83 -37.71 -26.03
N SER A 61 -6.39 -37.95 -27.22
CA SER A 61 -7.26 -39.10 -27.46
C SER A 61 -6.54 -40.45 -27.27
N GLN A 62 -5.25 -40.53 -27.62
CA GLN A 62 -4.43 -41.69 -27.35
C GLN A 62 -4.16 -41.87 -25.84
N ARG A 63 -3.77 -40.77 -25.17
CA ARG A 63 -3.50 -40.79 -23.73
C ARG A 63 -4.72 -41.18 -22.92
N LEU A 64 -5.92 -40.74 -23.26
CA LEU A 64 -7.18 -41.13 -22.63
C LEU A 64 -7.42 -42.65 -22.70
N ARG A 65 -7.11 -43.28 -23.84
CA ARG A 65 -7.18 -44.74 -23.99
C ARG A 65 -6.16 -45.45 -23.08
N GLU A 66 -4.93 -44.93 -23.02
CA GLU A 66 -3.88 -45.49 -22.12
C GLU A 66 -4.31 -45.39 -20.64
N MET A 67 -4.95 -44.30 -20.24
CA MET A 67 -5.50 -44.05 -18.93
C MET A 67 -6.79 -44.86 -18.65
N ARG A 68 -7.33 -45.57 -19.65
CA ARG A 68 -8.62 -46.27 -19.60
C ARG A 68 -9.79 -45.38 -19.22
N SER A 69 -9.73 -44.11 -19.65
CA SER A 69 -10.85 -43.19 -19.48
C SER A 69 -12.03 -43.63 -20.35
N PRO A 70 -13.28 -43.39 -19.91
CA PRO A 70 -14.48 -43.64 -20.69
C PRO A 70 -14.71 -42.58 -21.79
N VAL A 71 -13.84 -41.56 -21.87
CA VAL A 71 -13.98 -40.46 -22.84
C VAL A 71 -13.62 -40.96 -24.25
N GLU A 72 -14.57 -40.82 -25.16
CA GLU A 72 -14.38 -41.19 -26.56
C GLU A 72 -13.64 -40.09 -27.35
N ALA A 73 -12.87 -40.47 -28.36
CA ALA A 73 -12.18 -39.56 -29.25
C ALA A 73 -13.16 -38.57 -29.93
N ALA A 74 -14.39 -38.97 -30.21
CA ALA A 74 -15.42 -38.10 -30.77
C ALA A 74 -15.74 -36.88 -29.85
N THR A 75 -15.66 -37.10 -28.52
CA THR A 75 -15.89 -36.01 -27.55
C THR A 75 -14.74 -34.98 -27.60
N VAL A 76 -13.49 -35.46 -27.73
CA VAL A 76 -12.31 -34.55 -27.90
C VAL A 76 -12.44 -33.76 -29.18
N SER A 77 -12.78 -34.40 -30.30
CA SER A 77 -13.02 -33.72 -31.61
C SER A 77 -14.14 -32.72 -31.54
N LEU A 78 -15.20 -32.97 -30.78
CA LEU A 78 -16.32 -32.06 -30.60
C LEU A 78 -15.87 -30.76 -29.89
N LEU A 79 -15.06 -30.86 -28.83
CA LEU A 79 -14.52 -29.70 -28.13
C LEU A 79 -13.66 -28.82 -29.04
N VAL A 80 -12.81 -29.44 -29.86
CA VAL A 80 -12.00 -28.73 -30.85
C VAL A 80 -12.89 -28.01 -31.89
N SER A 81 -13.94 -28.70 -32.39
CA SER A 81 -14.90 -28.13 -33.30
C SER A 81 -15.69 -26.96 -32.71
N ASP A 82 -16.13 -27.09 -31.46
CA ASP A 82 -16.88 -26.05 -30.72
C ASP A 82 -16.03 -24.79 -30.48
N ALA A 83 -14.72 -24.95 -30.25
CA ALA A 83 -13.80 -23.82 -30.11
C ALA A 83 -13.66 -23.01 -31.40
N GLY A 84 -13.88 -23.65 -32.58
CA GLY A 84 -13.86 -22.98 -33.90
C GLY A 84 -12.56 -22.20 -34.12
N THR A 85 -12.68 -20.90 -34.42
CA THR A 85 -11.56 -19.96 -34.62
C THR A 85 -11.32 -19.07 -33.38
N ALA A 86 -11.98 -19.34 -32.26
CA ALA A 86 -11.86 -18.51 -31.07
C ALA A 86 -10.44 -18.57 -30.45
N ASN A 87 -9.99 -17.46 -29.93
CA ASN A 87 -8.68 -17.34 -29.29
C ASN A 87 -8.73 -17.80 -27.81
N TYR A 88 -7.56 -18.17 -27.29
CA TYR A 88 -7.37 -18.38 -25.86
C TYR A 88 -7.81 -17.16 -25.04
N ARG A 89 -8.59 -17.38 -24.01
CA ARG A 89 -9.10 -16.33 -23.12
C ARG A 89 -8.73 -16.64 -21.66
N PRO A 90 -7.83 -15.85 -21.05
CA PRO A 90 -7.46 -16.01 -19.63
C PRO A 90 -8.66 -15.96 -18.69
N GLU A 91 -9.72 -15.21 -19.06
CA GLU A 91 -10.94 -15.07 -18.27
C GLU A 91 -11.65 -16.42 -18.05
N HIS A 92 -11.52 -17.38 -18.97
CA HIS A 92 -12.09 -18.71 -18.80
C HIS A 92 -11.37 -19.52 -17.72
N VAL A 93 -10.05 -19.32 -17.55
CA VAL A 93 -9.27 -19.91 -16.44
C VAL A 93 -9.81 -19.40 -15.12
N GLU A 94 -10.04 -18.09 -14.99
CA GLU A 94 -10.59 -17.50 -13.77
C GLU A 94 -12.00 -18.00 -13.46
N LEU A 95 -12.87 -18.10 -14.48
CA LEU A 95 -14.25 -18.59 -14.30
C LEU A 95 -14.29 -20.03 -13.81
N ILE A 96 -13.38 -20.90 -14.30
CA ILE A 96 -13.27 -22.30 -13.87
C ILE A 96 -12.74 -22.37 -12.44
N ALA A 97 -11.67 -21.63 -12.13
CA ALA A 97 -11.09 -21.56 -10.78
C ALA A 97 -12.11 -21.04 -9.75
N ASP A 98 -12.85 -19.99 -10.09
CA ASP A 98 -13.89 -19.42 -9.23
C ASP A 98 -15.02 -20.41 -8.96
N ALA A 99 -15.48 -21.12 -10.00
CA ALA A 99 -16.50 -22.15 -9.85
C ALA A 99 -16.00 -23.31 -8.96
N SER A 100 -14.74 -23.73 -9.10
CA SER A 100 -14.11 -24.74 -8.25
C SER A 100 -14.06 -24.30 -6.78
N LEU A 101 -13.62 -23.06 -6.52
CA LEU A 101 -13.57 -22.52 -5.16
C LEU A 101 -14.96 -22.38 -4.53
N LEU A 102 -15.97 -22.00 -5.30
CA LEU A 102 -17.35 -21.95 -4.82
C LEU A 102 -17.88 -23.34 -4.48
N ARG A 103 -17.55 -24.39 -5.25
CA ARG A 103 -17.88 -25.79 -4.92
C ARG A 103 -17.21 -26.20 -3.61
N ALA A 104 -15.93 -25.91 -3.45
CA ALA A 104 -15.19 -26.20 -2.23
C ALA A 104 -15.78 -25.48 -1.01
N ALA A 105 -16.16 -24.20 -1.16
CA ALA A 105 -16.80 -23.42 -0.11
C ALA A 105 -18.18 -23.99 0.28
N THR A 106 -18.98 -24.40 -0.72
CA THR A 106 -20.29 -25.04 -0.48
C THR A 106 -20.15 -26.38 0.24
N ALA A 107 -19.17 -27.19 -0.15
CA ALA A 107 -18.88 -28.47 0.50
C ALA A 107 -18.38 -28.23 1.95
N ALA A 108 -17.52 -27.26 2.19
CA ALA A 108 -17.06 -26.90 3.53
C ALA A 108 -18.21 -26.45 4.43
N ALA A 109 -19.12 -25.61 3.91
CA ALA A 109 -20.31 -25.19 4.63
C ALA A 109 -21.24 -26.33 5.02
N SER A 110 -21.37 -27.33 4.14
CA SER A 110 -22.20 -28.51 4.38
C SER A 110 -21.60 -29.48 5.41
N ASN A 111 -20.28 -29.48 5.59
CA ASN A 111 -19.54 -30.37 6.47
C ASN A 111 -19.05 -29.73 7.77
N ALA A 112 -19.19 -28.42 7.93
CA ALA A 112 -18.73 -27.71 9.13
C ALA A 112 -19.58 -28.11 10.34
N THR A 113 -18.91 -28.43 11.44
CA THR A 113 -19.54 -28.81 12.71
C THR A 113 -19.67 -27.64 13.68
N ASP A 114 -18.91 -26.56 13.45
CA ASP A 114 -18.91 -25.33 14.24
C ASP A 114 -18.57 -24.11 13.38
N PRO A 115 -18.94 -22.87 13.84
CA PRO A 115 -18.69 -21.64 13.11
C PRO A 115 -17.21 -21.30 12.90
N ASP A 116 -16.34 -21.63 13.85
CA ASP A 116 -14.92 -21.25 13.79
C ASP A 116 -14.20 -22.07 12.71
N THR A 117 -14.45 -23.37 12.64
CA THR A 117 -13.96 -24.24 11.56
C THR A 117 -14.42 -23.77 10.19
N LEU A 118 -15.67 -23.28 10.07
CA LEU A 118 -16.19 -22.73 8.82
C LEU A 118 -15.46 -21.46 8.42
N LEU A 119 -15.23 -20.53 9.34
CA LEU A 119 -14.53 -19.28 9.10
C LEU A 119 -13.07 -19.52 8.68
N GLU A 120 -12.37 -20.47 9.31
CA GLU A 120 -11.01 -20.84 8.91
C GLU A 120 -10.96 -21.43 7.49
N HIS A 121 -11.93 -22.27 7.13
CA HIS A 121 -12.03 -22.80 5.77
C HIS A 121 -12.27 -21.71 4.74
N TYR A 122 -13.19 -20.78 5.00
CA TYR A 122 -13.43 -19.65 4.10
C TYR A 122 -12.22 -18.74 3.98
N ALA A 123 -11.51 -18.44 5.07
CA ALA A 123 -10.27 -17.68 5.05
C ALA A 123 -9.20 -18.35 4.17
N THR A 124 -9.05 -19.66 4.29
CA THR A 124 -8.11 -20.45 3.48
C THR A 124 -8.45 -20.41 2.00
N LEU A 125 -9.74 -20.57 1.64
CA LEU A 125 -10.20 -20.51 0.26
C LEU A 125 -10.04 -19.11 -0.34
N ALA A 126 -10.33 -18.06 0.45
CA ALA A 126 -10.11 -16.68 0.05
C ALA A 126 -8.63 -16.38 -0.21
N GLN A 127 -7.72 -16.90 0.63
CA GLN A 127 -6.28 -16.79 0.40
C GLN A 127 -5.82 -17.51 -0.88
N LYS A 128 -6.32 -18.72 -1.15
CA LYS A 128 -6.02 -19.43 -2.39
C LYS A 128 -6.45 -18.64 -3.61
N ARG A 129 -7.65 -18.04 -3.59
CA ARG A 129 -8.14 -17.19 -4.69
C ARG A 129 -7.27 -15.95 -4.91
N LYS A 130 -6.78 -15.33 -3.82
CA LYS A 130 -5.88 -14.18 -3.92
C LYS A 130 -4.53 -14.58 -4.52
N ALA A 131 -4.00 -15.74 -4.16
CA ALA A 131 -2.73 -16.24 -4.69
C ALA A 131 -2.79 -16.46 -6.22
N THR A 132 -3.92 -16.94 -6.76
CA THR A 132 -4.11 -17.10 -8.20
C THR A 132 -4.29 -15.80 -8.99
N ARG A 133 -4.60 -14.68 -8.32
CA ARG A 133 -4.75 -13.36 -8.94
C ARG A 133 -3.47 -12.51 -8.97
N HIS A 134 -2.36 -13.00 -8.46
CA HIS A 134 -1.11 -12.23 -8.30
C HIS A 134 -0.15 -12.29 -9.51
N GLY A 135 -0.59 -12.74 -10.66
CA GLY A 135 0.19 -12.66 -11.90
C GLY A 135 0.10 -11.31 -12.62
N PRO A 136 0.94 -11.09 -13.65
CA PRO A 136 0.82 -9.93 -14.52
C PRO A 136 -0.55 -9.90 -15.21
N GLN A 137 -1.34 -8.86 -14.98
CA GLN A 137 -2.63 -8.68 -15.64
C GLN A 137 -2.46 -7.86 -16.89
N ARG A 138 -2.95 -8.37 -18.03
CA ARG A 138 -3.02 -7.59 -19.26
C ARG A 138 -4.07 -6.49 -19.10
N MET A 139 -3.63 -5.24 -19.29
CA MET A 139 -4.53 -4.10 -19.28
C MET A 139 -5.15 -3.94 -20.68
N ASP A 140 -6.44 -3.64 -20.73
CA ASP A 140 -7.10 -3.30 -21.98
C ASP A 140 -6.62 -1.94 -22.49
N PHE A 141 -6.18 -1.89 -23.75
CA PHE A 141 -5.56 -0.71 -24.32
C PHE A 141 -6.55 0.46 -24.49
N ASP A 142 -7.77 0.20 -24.92
CA ASP A 142 -8.78 1.23 -25.16
C ASP A 142 -9.32 1.77 -23.82
N ALA A 143 -9.49 0.91 -22.81
CA ALA A 143 -9.80 1.31 -21.46
C ALA A 143 -8.71 2.20 -20.86
N LEU A 144 -7.42 1.93 -21.14
CA LEU A 144 -6.33 2.79 -20.69
C LEU A 144 -6.35 4.17 -21.35
N LEU A 145 -6.71 4.24 -22.65
CA LEU A 145 -6.81 5.52 -23.38
C LEU A 145 -8.03 6.34 -22.98
N SER A 146 -9.16 5.71 -22.70
CA SER A 146 -10.41 6.37 -22.28
C SER A 146 -10.47 6.73 -20.81
N PHE A 147 -9.41 6.46 -20.03
CA PHE A 147 -9.38 6.67 -18.58
C PHE A 147 -9.50 8.15 -18.19
N GLU A 148 -10.58 8.49 -17.48
CA GLU A 148 -10.87 9.83 -16.99
C GLU A 148 -10.19 10.12 -15.64
N ARG A 149 -9.10 10.90 -15.69
CA ARG A 149 -8.24 11.17 -14.51
C ARG A 149 -8.94 11.93 -13.37
N LYS A 150 -9.92 12.77 -13.71
CA LYS A 150 -10.63 13.62 -12.73
C LYS A 150 -11.70 12.85 -11.95
N GLU A 151 -12.20 11.77 -12.51
CA GLU A 151 -13.29 10.97 -11.98
C GLU A 151 -12.82 9.62 -11.40
N ASP A 152 -11.52 9.46 -11.19
CA ASP A 152 -10.99 8.22 -10.65
C ASP A 152 -11.43 7.98 -9.19
N PRO A 153 -12.33 7.01 -8.95
CA PRO A 153 -12.86 6.71 -7.63
C PRO A 153 -11.82 6.07 -6.70
N THR A 154 -10.65 5.75 -7.22
CA THR A 154 -9.54 5.22 -6.40
C THR A 154 -8.73 6.31 -5.72
N THR A 155 -8.92 7.59 -6.10
CA THR A 155 -8.23 8.71 -5.46
C THR A 155 -8.68 8.88 -4.01
N ILE A 156 -7.73 8.89 -3.09
CA ILE A 156 -7.96 9.12 -1.65
C ILE A 156 -7.52 10.53 -1.25
N LEU A 157 -6.33 10.96 -1.69
CA LEU A 157 -5.77 12.28 -1.37
C LEU A 157 -5.17 12.97 -2.59
N GLY A 158 -5.27 14.30 -2.61
CA GLY A 158 -4.65 15.18 -3.57
C GLY A 158 -5.48 15.44 -4.82
N ASN A 159 -4.98 16.30 -5.72
CA ASN A 159 -5.76 16.81 -6.84
C ASN A 159 -5.77 15.90 -8.08
N HIS A 160 -4.70 15.14 -8.31
CA HIS A 160 -4.49 14.40 -9.57
C HIS A 160 -3.95 13.00 -9.30
N ARG A 161 -4.73 12.18 -8.55
CA ARG A 161 -4.32 10.83 -8.20
C ARG A 161 -2.96 10.81 -7.47
N TRP A 162 -2.79 11.71 -6.52
CA TRP A 162 -1.56 11.76 -5.73
C TRP A 162 -1.37 10.48 -4.92
N LEU A 163 -2.33 10.21 -4.03
CA LEU A 163 -2.43 8.93 -3.33
C LEU A 163 -3.79 8.29 -3.64
N CYS A 164 -3.73 7.15 -4.30
CA CYS A 164 -4.90 6.33 -4.61
C CYS A 164 -4.96 5.14 -3.65
N LYS A 165 -6.05 4.38 -3.70
CA LYS A 165 -6.20 3.12 -2.96
C LYS A 165 -4.94 2.25 -3.09
N GLY A 166 -4.48 1.71 -1.97
CA GLY A 166 -3.23 0.95 -1.89
C GLY A 166 -1.95 1.79 -2.01
N GLY A 167 -2.06 3.14 -2.00
CA GLY A 167 -0.93 4.06 -2.05
C GLY A 167 -0.19 4.20 -0.73
N SER A 168 0.98 4.85 -0.76
CA SER A 168 1.79 5.05 0.45
C SER A 168 2.55 6.37 0.44
N LEU A 169 2.65 7.01 1.62
CA LEU A 169 3.40 8.23 1.91
C LEU A 169 4.36 7.97 3.07
N LEU A 170 5.63 8.29 2.90
CA LEU A 170 6.62 8.32 3.97
C LEU A 170 6.87 9.76 4.39
N ILE A 171 6.77 10.07 5.67
CA ILE A 171 7.14 11.37 6.22
C ILE A 171 8.46 11.21 6.97
N VAL A 172 9.51 11.84 6.44
CA VAL A 172 10.88 11.74 6.92
C VAL A 172 11.27 13.01 7.66
N GLY A 173 11.98 12.88 8.77
CA GLY A 173 12.51 14.03 9.51
C GLY A 173 13.21 13.62 10.80
N GLN A 174 14.02 14.50 11.37
CA GLN A 174 14.73 14.25 12.63
C GLN A 174 13.74 13.99 13.78
N SER A 175 14.18 13.28 14.80
CA SER A 175 13.42 13.16 16.05
C SER A 175 13.16 14.56 16.65
N GLY A 176 11.97 14.77 17.22
CA GLY A 176 11.59 16.04 17.82
C GLY A 176 11.23 17.17 16.83
N THR A 177 11.12 16.90 15.52
CA THR A 177 10.67 17.90 14.54
C THR A 177 9.16 18.11 14.48
N GLY A 178 8.38 17.34 15.26
CA GLY A 178 6.92 17.47 15.29
C GLY A 178 6.19 16.67 14.22
N LYS A 179 6.78 15.60 13.67
CA LYS A 179 6.12 14.71 12.69
C LYS A 179 4.80 14.13 13.21
N SER A 180 4.80 13.64 14.46
CA SER A 180 3.61 13.04 15.08
C SER A 180 2.47 14.05 15.24
N SER A 181 2.78 15.29 15.63
CA SER A 181 1.78 16.36 15.75
C SER A 181 1.26 16.82 14.38
N LEU A 182 2.15 16.92 13.37
CA LEU A 182 1.77 17.22 11.99
C LEU A 182 0.82 16.13 11.43
N MET A 183 1.16 14.87 11.67
CA MET A 183 0.35 13.72 11.29
C MET A 183 -1.02 13.73 11.97
N MET A 184 -1.07 13.99 13.30
CA MET A 184 -2.31 14.03 14.05
C MET A 184 -3.24 15.13 13.52
N GLN A 185 -2.69 16.32 13.24
CA GLN A 185 -3.47 17.41 12.65
C GLN A 185 -3.96 17.06 11.24
N ALA A 186 -3.14 16.46 10.39
CA ALA A 186 -3.54 15.99 9.07
C ALA A 186 -4.67 14.95 9.16
N ALA A 187 -4.56 13.98 10.08
CA ALA A 187 -5.59 12.95 10.29
C ALA A 187 -6.94 13.59 10.70
N VAL A 188 -6.92 14.51 11.66
CA VAL A 188 -8.13 15.26 12.09
C VAL A 188 -8.76 16.02 10.92
N HIS A 189 -7.96 16.77 10.15
CA HIS A 189 -8.46 17.51 8.99
C HIS A 189 -9.09 16.61 7.94
N TRP A 190 -8.40 15.53 7.56
CA TRP A 190 -8.88 14.64 6.50
C TRP A 190 -10.08 13.79 6.94
N CYS A 191 -10.20 13.44 8.22
CA CYS A 191 -11.42 12.80 8.75
C CYS A 191 -12.65 13.72 8.69
N LEU A 192 -12.44 15.03 8.75
CA LEU A 192 -13.50 16.03 8.59
C LEU A 192 -13.75 16.45 7.13
N GLY A 193 -12.99 15.91 6.18
CA GLY A 193 -13.06 16.32 4.78
C GLY A 193 -12.43 17.68 4.50
N ARG A 194 -11.71 18.25 5.49
CA ARG A 194 -10.99 19.51 5.37
C ARG A 194 -9.66 19.29 4.65
N ASP A 195 -9.20 20.29 3.89
CA ASP A 195 -7.84 20.27 3.37
C ASP A 195 -6.79 20.51 4.46
N PHE A 196 -5.58 20.01 4.22
CA PHE A 196 -4.43 20.26 5.05
C PHE A 196 -3.29 20.79 4.17
N PHE A 197 -2.98 22.07 4.30
CA PHE A 197 -2.06 22.80 3.41
C PHE A 197 -2.39 22.65 1.91
N GLY A 198 -3.68 22.65 1.56
CA GLY A 198 -4.16 22.50 0.20
C GLY A 198 -4.30 21.05 -0.27
N ILE A 199 -3.76 20.06 0.46
CA ILE A 199 -3.94 18.64 0.17
C ILE A 199 -5.33 18.21 0.63
N LYS A 200 -6.21 17.92 -0.34
CA LYS A 200 -7.61 17.59 -0.07
C LYS A 200 -7.85 16.10 -0.06
N PRO A 201 -8.68 15.58 0.85
CA PRO A 201 -9.24 14.24 0.74
C PRO A 201 -10.38 14.21 -0.29
N ALA A 202 -10.60 13.08 -0.95
CA ALA A 202 -11.71 12.90 -1.89
C ALA A 202 -13.09 12.93 -1.21
N LYS A 203 -13.13 12.56 0.08
CA LYS A 203 -14.29 12.56 0.98
C LYS A 203 -13.79 12.68 2.41
N PRO A 204 -14.63 12.88 3.43
CA PRO A 204 -14.23 12.62 4.82
C PRO A 204 -13.70 11.19 4.96
N LEU A 205 -12.43 11.04 5.40
CA LEU A 205 -11.76 9.75 5.47
C LEU A 205 -12.05 9.05 6.80
N ARG A 206 -12.04 7.72 6.77
CA ARG A 206 -11.93 6.89 7.97
C ARG A 206 -10.47 6.59 8.21
N ALA A 207 -9.92 7.04 9.33
CA ALA A 207 -8.50 6.96 9.63
C ALA A 207 -8.20 6.09 10.86
N ILE A 208 -7.10 5.36 10.79
CA ILE A 208 -6.47 4.72 11.93
C ILE A 208 -5.14 5.42 12.19
N VAL A 209 -4.85 5.74 13.45
CA VAL A 209 -3.54 6.19 13.92
C VAL A 209 -2.98 5.12 14.85
N LEU A 210 -1.84 4.55 14.48
CA LEU A 210 -1.15 3.52 15.25
C LEU A 210 0.19 4.06 15.75
N GLN A 211 0.37 4.07 17.07
CA GLN A 211 1.54 4.63 17.74
C GLN A 211 2.27 3.57 18.59
N ALA A 212 3.62 3.57 18.51
CA ALA A 212 4.46 2.65 19.26
C ALA A 212 5.17 3.31 20.47
N GLU A 213 5.51 4.60 20.36
CA GLU A 213 6.44 5.25 21.30
C GLU A 213 5.74 6.06 22.39
N ASN A 214 4.61 6.70 22.06
CA ASN A 214 3.89 7.57 22.98
C ASN A 214 3.01 6.77 23.96
N ASP A 215 2.88 7.25 25.20
CA ASP A 215 1.92 6.69 26.12
C ASP A 215 0.51 7.25 25.91
N ALA A 216 -0.47 6.75 26.68
CA ALA A 216 -1.85 7.17 26.56
C ALA A 216 -2.06 8.63 26.94
N GLY A 217 -1.26 9.16 27.87
CA GLY A 217 -1.27 10.56 28.29
C GLY A 217 -0.80 11.47 27.16
N ASP A 218 0.39 11.18 26.61
CA ASP A 218 0.97 11.93 25.49
C ASP A 218 0.03 11.98 24.27
N ILE A 219 -0.59 10.83 23.95
CA ILE A 219 -1.55 10.72 22.85
C ILE A 219 -2.80 11.57 23.13
N SER A 220 -3.29 11.54 24.37
CA SER A 220 -4.46 12.29 24.79
C SER A 220 -4.21 13.81 24.74
N GLU A 221 -3.08 14.27 25.30
CA GLU A 221 -2.68 15.69 25.24
C GLU A 221 -2.55 16.15 23.79
N ALA A 222 -1.83 15.41 22.95
CA ALA A 222 -1.65 15.76 21.54
C ALA A 222 -2.99 15.86 20.81
N LEU A 223 -3.92 14.94 21.03
CA LEU A 223 -5.24 14.98 20.40
C LEU A 223 -6.08 16.16 20.88
N GLN A 224 -6.09 16.44 22.21
CA GLN A 224 -6.81 17.57 22.79
C GLN A 224 -6.29 18.91 22.25
N ASP A 225 -4.98 19.05 22.20
CA ASP A 225 -4.32 20.27 21.72
C ASP A 225 -4.54 20.47 20.19
N VAL A 226 -4.56 19.39 19.40
CA VAL A 226 -4.91 19.46 17.98
C VAL A 226 -6.38 19.83 17.79
N ILE A 227 -7.30 19.26 18.57
CA ILE A 227 -8.73 19.57 18.52
C ILE A 227 -8.95 21.05 18.87
N ALA A 228 -8.29 21.54 19.90
CA ALA A 228 -8.34 22.96 20.29
C ALA A 228 -7.77 23.86 19.18
N GLY A 229 -6.59 23.51 18.66
CA GLY A 229 -5.91 24.28 17.60
C GLY A 229 -6.65 24.31 16.27
N ALA A 230 -7.41 23.28 15.96
CA ALA A 230 -8.23 23.19 14.74
C ALA A 230 -9.65 23.76 14.90
N TYR A 231 -9.98 24.29 16.08
CA TYR A 231 -11.29 24.90 16.42
C TYR A 231 -12.46 23.96 16.12
N ILE A 232 -12.35 22.68 16.57
CA ILE A 232 -13.33 21.64 16.31
C ILE A 232 -14.57 21.82 17.20
N ASP A 233 -15.72 21.96 16.58
CA ASP A 233 -17.00 22.07 17.28
C ASP A 233 -17.58 20.73 17.77
N SER A 234 -18.76 20.75 18.39
CA SER A 234 -19.38 19.54 18.93
C SER A 234 -19.84 18.55 17.85
N ALA A 235 -20.31 19.04 16.71
CA ALA A 235 -20.75 18.21 15.59
C ALA A 235 -19.55 17.52 14.93
N GLU A 236 -18.48 18.26 14.71
CA GLU A 236 -17.21 17.76 14.16
C GLU A 236 -16.54 16.77 15.11
N ARG A 237 -16.64 16.97 16.44
CA ARG A 237 -16.16 15.97 17.43
C ARG A 237 -16.93 14.67 17.31
N SER A 238 -18.25 14.74 17.05
CA SER A 238 -19.05 13.53 16.81
C SER A 238 -18.58 12.81 15.53
N GLN A 239 -18.38 13.55 14.45
CA GLN A 239 -17.84 12.98 13.21
C GLN A 239 -16.45 12.36 13.41
N LEU A 240 -15.55 13.02 14.14
CA LEU A 240 -14.22 12.47 14.44
C LEU A 240 -14.30 11.16 15.23
N ARG A 241 -15.23 11.04 16.17
CA ARG A 241 -15.42 9.80 16.95
C ARG A 241 -15.76 8.61 16.04
N ASP A 242 -16.49 8.85 14.97
CA ASP A 242 -16.90 7.80 14.03
C ASP A 242 -15.83 7.52 12.95
N HIS A 243 -14.94 8.49 12.71
CA HIS A 243 -14.00 8.45 11.59
C HIS A 243 -12.54 8.23 12.00
N LEU A 244 -12.14 8.59 13.24
CA LEU A 244 -10.76 8.50 13.71
C LEU A 244 -10.64 7.48 14.83
N ALA A 245 -9.89 6.42 14.60
CA ALA A 245 -9.53 5.43 15.61
C ALA A 245 -8.04 5.54 15.93
N ILE A 246 -7.69 5.62 17.20
CA ILE A 246 -6.30 5.73 17.68
C ILE A 246 -5.95 4.50 18.48
N TYR A 247 -4.84 3.86 18.13
CA TYR A 247 -4.32 2.66 18.77
C TYR A 247 -2.90 2.88 19.25
N ARG A 248 -2.60 2.29 20.39
CA ARG A 248 -1.25 2.14 20.91
C ARG A 248 -0.86 0.67 20.87
N ASP A 249 0.26 0.37 20.22
CA ASP A 249 0.82 -0.98 20.19
C ASP A 249 2.35 -0.89 20.33
N THR A 250 2.88 -1.43 21.38
CA THR A 250 4.31 -1.39 21.72
C THR A 250 4.96 -2.76 21.62
N VAL A 251 4.24 -3.78 21.15
CA VAL A 251 4.65 -5.18 21.23
C VAL A 251 4.69 -5.84 19.85
N SER A 252 3.72 -5.54 18.99
CA SER A 252 3.60 -6.24 17.71
C SER A 252 4.69 -5.81 16.73
N THR A 253 5.39 -6.80 16.17
CA THR A 253 6.41 -6.58 15.13
C THR A 253 6.30 -7.60 14.02
N GLY A 254 6.84 -7.30 12.84
CA GLY A 254 6.90 -8.22 11.71
C GLY A 254 5.50 -8.74 11.30
N THR A 255 5.36 -10.05 11.21
CA THR A 255 4.10 -10.70 10.79
C THR A 255 2.96 -10.52 11.78
N THR A 256 3.24 -10.38 13.09
CA THR A 256 2.22 -10.08 14.10
C THR A 256 1.64 -8.68 13.88
N PHE A 257 2.50 -7.70 13.62
CA PHE A 257 2.07 -6.34 13.29
C PHE A 257 1.25 -6.32 11.99
N THR A 258 1.72 -6.94 10.92
CA THR A 258 1.02 -6.89 9.63
C THR A 258 -0.35 -7.57 9.69
N LYS A 259 -0.50 -8.65 10.47
CA LYS A 259 -1.80 -9.26 10.73
C LYS A 259 -2.71 -8.32 11.51
N ALA A 260 -2.23 -7.74 12.61
CA ALA A 260 -3.01 -6.78 13.42
C ALA A 260 -3.43 -5.56 12.58
N LEU A 261 -2.52 -5.01 11.77
CA LEU A 261 -2.79 -3.90 10.86
C LEU A 261 -3.93 -4.23 9.89
N ARG A 262 -3.86 -5.40 9.26
CA ARG A 262 -4.92 -5.88 8.35
C ARG A 262 -6.28 -5.95 9.03
N ASP A 263 -6.32 -6.58 10.20
CA ASP A 263 -7.56 -6.78 10.96
C ASP A 263 -8.17 -5.43 11.39
N LEU A 264 -7.34 -4.48 11.83
CA LEU A 264 -7.76 -3.12 12.16
C LEU A 264 -8.32 -2.38 10.94
N VAL A 265 -7.61 -2.40 9.80
CA VAL A 265 -8.04 -1.72 8.58
C VAL A 265 -9.38 -2.27 8.08
N VAL A 266 -9.56 -3.59 8.11
CA VAL A 266 -10.80 -4.25 7.69
C VAL A 266 -11.94 -3.93 8.65
N SER A 267 -11.74 -4.07 9.97
CA SER A 267 -12.79 -3.86 10.98
C SER A 267 -13.30 -2.41 11.01
N HIS A 268 -12.40 -1.43 10.82
CA HIS A 268 -12.76 0.00 10.75
C HIS A 268 -13.14 0.49 9.36
N GLN A 269 -13.00 -0.34 8.32
CA GLN A 269 -13.16 0.07 6.93
C GLN A 269 -12.32 1.32 6.63
N ALA A 270 -11.07 1.34 7.09
CA ALA A 270 -10.22 2.51 7.04
C ALA A 270 -9.80 2.84 5.61
N ASP A 271 -9.93 4.10 5.22
CA ASP A 271 -9.40 4.64 3.96
C ASP A 271 -7.90 4.94 4.04
N ILE A 272 -7.43 5.26 5.26
CA ILE A 272 -6.04 5.67 5.52
C ILE A 272 -5.57 5.17 6.89
N VAL A 273 -4.32 4.75 6.96
CA VAL A 273 -3.67 4.35 8.20
C VAL A 273 -2.37 5.10 8.39
N PHE A 274 -2.18 5.68 9.57
CA PHE A 274 -0.98 6.35 9.99
C PHE A 274 -0.21 5.44 10.96
N VAL A 275 1.10 5.29 10.73
CA VAL A 275 1.98 4.43 11.55
C VAL A 275 3.18 5.23 12.04
N ASP A 276 3.33 5.37 13.34
CA ASP A 276 4.34 6.25 13.97
C ASP A 276 5.08 5.58 15.13
N PRO A 277 6.37 5.28 14.95
CA PRO A 277 7.10 5.21 13.67
C PRO A 277 7.02 3.81 13.05
N LEU A 278 7.17 3.71 11.73
CA LEU A 278 7.08 2.42 11.02
C LEU A 278 8.16 1.43 11.47
N LEU A 279 9.36 1.91 11.79
CA LEU A 279 10.49 1.06 12.17
C LEU A 279 10.25 0.27 13.45
N SER A 280 9.48 0.82 14.40
CA SER A 280 9.14 0.12 15.64
C SER A 280 8.30 -1.14 15.41
N PHE A 281 7.61 -1.20 14.28
CA PHE A 281 6.75 -2.31 13.88
C PHE A 281 7.41 -3.28 12.87
N ALA A 282 8.51 -2.88 12.24
CA ALA A 282 9.10 -3.68 11.15
C ALA A 282 9.65 -5.03 11.63
N GLY A 283 10.25 -5.07 12.85
CA GLY A 283 10.80 -6.29 13.43
C GLY A 283 11.97 -6.90 12.63
N ILE A 284 12.72 -6.06 11.91
CA ILE A 284 13.81 -6.44 11.00
C ILE A 284 15.03 -5.54 11.23
N ASP A 285 16.19 -5.94 10.75
CA ASP A 285 17.29 -5.01 10.58
C ASP A 285 17.00 -4.08 9.37
N VAL A 286 16.65 -2.84 9.68
CA VAL A 286 16.26 -1.85 8.68
C VAL A 286 17.42 -1.39 7.79
N SER A 287 18.66 -1.67 8.16
CA SER A 287 19.86 -1.44 7.32
C SER A 287 20.05 -2.55 6.27
N ASP A 288 19.46 -3.72 6.49
CA ASP A 288 19.47 -4.84 5.56
C ASP A 288 18.43 -4.62 4.46
N GLN A 289 18.93 -4.48 3.23
CA GLN A 289 18.08 -4.20 2.06
C GLN A 289 17.14 -5.34 1.72
N GLU A 290 17.54 -6.59 1.91
CA GLU A 290 16.73 -7.77 1.61
C GLU A 290 15.56 -7.88 2.59
N GLN A 291 15.85 -7.74 3.89
CA GLN A 291 14.81 -7.75 4.93
C GLN A 291 13.83 -6.59 4.76
N ALA A 292 14.33 -5.38 4.48
CA ALA A 292 13.50 -4.21 4.22
C ALA A 292 12.60 -4.43 2.99
N SER A 293 13.15 -4.96 1.89
CA SER A 293 12.40 -5.27 0.67
C SER A 293 11.32 -6.33 0.92
N LYS A 294 11.64 -7.39 1.67
CA LYS A 294 10.69 -8.44 2.04
C LYS A 294 9.54 -7.87 2.87
N PHE A 295 9.83 -7.15 3.94
CA PHE A 295 8.80 -6.53 4.77
C PHE A 295 7.88 -5.61 3.98
N LEU A 296 8.44 -4.72 3.16
CA LEU A 296 7.66 -3.75 2.41
C LEU A 296 6.85 -4.39 1.28
N ARG A 297 7.43 -5.32 0.50
CA ARG A 297 6.83 -5.86 -0.72
C ARG A 297 6.02 -7.13 -0.48
N HIS A 298 6.42 -7.98 0.46
CA HIS A 298 5.75 -9.28 0.68
C HIS A 298 4.82 -9.27 1.90
N ASP A 299 5.13 -8.45 2.92
CA ASP A 299 4.31 -8.45 4.12
C ASP A 299 3.32 -7.26 4.14
N LEU A 300 3.77 -6.04 3.77
CA LEU A 300 2.95 -4.82 3.87
C LEU A 300 2.15 -4.50 2.60
N ALA A 301 2.78 -4.59 1.41
CA ALA A 301 2.11 -4.25 0.15
C ALA A 301 0.84 -5.07 -0.12
N PRO A 302 0.77 -6.40 0.14
CA PRO A 302 -0.45 -7.17 -0.06
C PRO A 302 -1.64 -6.65 0.75
N ILE A 303 -1.41 -6.18 1.99
CA ILE A 303 -2.46 -5.62 2.86
C ILE A 303 -3.04 -4.35 2.23
N LEU A 304 -2.19 -3.45 1.77
CA LEU A 304 -2.63 -2.20 1.15
C LEU A 304 -3.38 -2.44 -0.16
N LEU A 305 -2.91 -3.40 -0.97
CA LEU A 305 -3.59 -3.79 -2.22
C LEU A 305 -4.93 -4.46 -1.95
N GLU A 306 -5.00 -5.32 -0.93
CA GLU A 306 -6.23 -6.01 -0.56
C GLU A 306 -7.29 -5.08 -0.01
N THR A 307 -6.90 -4.21 0.93
CA THR A 307 -7.82 -3.34 1.65
C THR A 307 -8.12 -2.04 0.91
N GLY A 308 -7.22 -1.64 0.03
CA GLY A 308 -7.26 -0.33 -0.63
C GLY A 308 -6.89 0.83 0.27
N ALA A 309 -6.49 0.59 1.53
CA ALA A 309 -6.09 1.65 2.45
C ALA A 309 -4.79 2.33 2.00
N VAL A 310 -4.68 3.63 2.25
CA VAL A 310 -3.44 4.39 2.08
C VAL A 310 -2.62 4.31 3.35
N LEU A 311 -1.33 3.99 3.24
CA LEU A 311 -0.39 4.03 4.35
C LEU A 311 0.32 5.39 4.42
N VAL A 312 0.29 6.03 5.59
CA VAL A 312 1.16 7.18 5.93
C VAL A 312 2.08 6.77 7.06
N ALA A 313 3.36 6.66 6.78
CA ALA A 313 4.35 6.17 7.74
C ALA A 313 5.32 7.28 8.16
N MET A 314 5.62 7.34 9.47
CA MET A 314 6.66 8.22 10.01
C MET A 314 7.99 7.50 10.04
N HIS A 315 9.05 8.22 9.66
CA HIS A 315 10.41 7.69 9.64
C HIS A 315 11.40 8.72 10.18
N HIS A 316 12.30 8.25 11.04
CA HIS A 316 13.35 9.11 11.59
C HIS A 316 14.57 9.18 10.68
N THR A 317 15.18 10.38 10.59
CA THR A 317 16.50 10.51 9.96
C THR A 317 17.60 10.41 11.01
N GLY A 318 18.79 9.96 10.60
CA GLY A 318 20.00 10.07 11.40
C GLY A 318 20.34 11.54 11.68
N LYS A 319 21.11 11.79 12.75
CA LYS A 319 21.66 13.13 12.98
C LYS A 319 22.70 13.44 11.90
N PRO A 320 22.73 14.65 11.33
CA PRO A 320 23.78 15.06 10.39
C PRO A 320 25.16 14.91 11.05
N LYS A 321 26.10 14.35 10.33
CA LYS A 321 27.45 14.05 10.86
C LYS A 321 28.29 15.31 11.12
N THR A 322 28.06 16.39 10.35
CA THR A 322 28.80 17.64 10.49
C THR A 322 27.89 18.86 10.25
N SER A 323 28.33 20.05 10.69
CA SER A 323 27.62 21.32 10.41
C SER A 323 27.68 21.72 8.92
N ALA A 324 28.73 21.32 8.20
CA ALA A 324 28.87 21.50 6.75
C ALA A 324 27.84 20.66 5.96
N ASP A 325 27.41 19.51 6.47
CA ASP A 325 26.36 18.68 5.86
C ASP A 325 24.97 19.34 5.92
N LYS A 326 24.82 20.48 6.63
CA LYS A 326 23.56 21.22 6.76
C LYS A 326 23.37 22.30 5.69
N GLU A 327 24.46 22.79 5.11
CA GLU A 327 24.43 23.83 4.09
C GLU A 327 24.20 23.20 2.71
N GLY A 328 23.13 23.61 2.03
CA GLY A 328 22.84 23.20 0.66
C GLY A 328 22.08 21.89 0.47
N GLN A 329 21.65 21.19 1.54
CA GLN A 329 20.85 19.99 1.40
C GLN A 329 19.47 20.31 0.80
N THR A 330 19.13 19.63 -0.28
CA THR A 330 17.80 19.71 -0.89
C THR A 330 16.81 18.81 -0.14
N VAL A 331 15.50 19.05 -0.37
CA VAL A 331 14.44 18.14 0.12
C VAL A 331 14.67 16.70 -0.37
N ALA A 332 15.21 16.53 -1.58
CA ALA A 332 15.53 15.22 -2.14
C ALA A 332 16.66 14.52 -1.38
N ASP A 333 17.73 15.24 -1.03
CA ASP A 333 18.85 14.67 -0.26
C ASP A 333 18.39 14.23 1.13
N LEU A 334 17.53 15.01 1.78
CA LEU A 334 16.98 14.70 3.09
C LEU A 334 16.02 13.49 3.06
N ALA A 335 15.33 13.26 1.94
CA ALA A 335 14.47 12.09 1.78
C ALA A 335 15.26 10.77 1.86
N TYR A 336 16.51 10.77 1.37
CA TYR A 336 17.42 9.61 1.45
C TYR A 336 18.28 9.57 2.71
N ALA A 337 18.21 10.60 3.56
CA ALA A 337 18.88 10.63 4.85
C ALA A 337 18.16 9.82 5.95
N GLY A 338 17.08 9.12 5.62
CA GLY A 338 16.33 8.25 6.54
C GLY A 338 17.22 7.14 7.12
N LEU A 339 16.93 6.74 8.36
CA LEU A 339 17.61 5.61 8.98
C LEU A 339 17.23 4.31 8.25
N GLY A 340 18.24 3.54 7.83
CA GLY A 340 18.04 2.23 7.23
C GLY A 340 18.30 2.20 5.73
N SER A 341 17.76 1.17 5.08
CA SER A 341 17.92 0.93 3.66
C SER A 341 17.19 1.97 2.79
N SER A 342 17.79 2.33 1.65
CA SER A 342 17.15 3.15 0.61
C SER A 342 15.84 2.54 0.07
N GLU A 343 15.59 1.25 0.33
CA GLU A 343 14.34 0.56 -0.04
C GLU A 343 13.12 1.24 0.58
N PHE A 344 13.21 1.75 1.81
CA PHE A 344 12.09 2.51 2.41
C PHE A 344 11.74 3.72 1.56
N THR A 345 12.71 4.55 1.20
CA THR A 345 12.47 5.72 0.35
C THR A 345 11.98 5.32 -1.05
N ASN A 346 12.53 4.26 -1.63
CA ASN A 346 12.20 3.84 -3.00
C ASN A 346 10.81 3.21 -3.11
N TRP A 347 10.38 2.43 -2.14
CA TRP A 347 9.10 1.72 -2.17
C TRP A 347 7.89 2.64 -2.04
N PHE A 348 7.97 3.67 -1.18
CA PHE A 348 6.85 4.60 -0.99
C PHE A 348 6.52 5.38 -2.25
N ARG A 349 5.23 5.55 -2.51
CA ARG A 349 4.70 6.26 -3.68
C ARG A 349 5.05 7.74 -3.66
N GLU A 350 5.04 8.33 -2.47
CA GLU A 350 5.48 9.69 -2.19
C GLU A 350 6.36 9.72 -0.95
N VAL A 351 7.28 10.66 -0.89
CA VAL A 351 8.08 10.95 0.30
C VAL A 351 7.98 12.43 0.60
N ALA A 352 7.54 12.74 1.81
CA ALA A 352 7.53 14.09 2.36
C ALA A 352 8.68 14.24 3.36
N VAL A 353 9.27 15.41 3.39
CA VAL A 353 10.36 15.74 4.33
C VAL A 353 9.92 16.92 5.20
N LEU A 354 10.08 16.74 6.52
CA LEU A 354 9.91 17.80 7.50
C LEU A 354 11.23 18.08 8.18
N PHE A 355 11.78 19.28 8.02
CA PHE A 355 13.01 19.66 8.70
C PHE A 355 12.99 21.11 9.18
N ARG A 356 13.67 21.36 10.29
CA ARG A 356 13.81 22.71 10.86
C ARG A 356 14.81 23.49 10.04
N CYS A 357 14.42 24.69 9.59
CA CYS A 357 15.30 25.65 8.95
C CYS A 357 16.31 26.21 9.96
N GLN A 358 17.42 26.72 9.45
CA GLN A 358 18.37 27.49 10.26
C GLN A 358 17.75 28.86 10.61
N GLY A 359 18.06 29.35 11.79
CA GLY A 359 17.56 30.62 12.30
C GLY A 359 17.07 30.51 13.75
N GLU A 360 16.77 31.67 14.36
CA GLU A 360 16.29 31.74 15.74
C GLU A 360 14.84 31.24 15.85
N GLU A 361 14.00 31.62 14.87
CA GLU A 361 12.60 31.14 14.85
C GLU A 361 12.48 29.70 14.46
N PRO A 362 11.58 28.94 15.10
CA PRO A 362 11.32 27.52 14.79
C PRO A 362 10.46 27.38 13.53
N ILE A 363 11.01 27.76 12.38
CA ILE A 363 10.41 27.59 11.06
C ILE A 363 10.84 26.23 10.49
N TYR A 364 9.89 25.55 9.90
CA TYR A 364 10.11 24.25 9.28
C TYR A 364 9.78 24.31 7.79
N LYS A 365 10.52 23.55 7.00
CA LYS A 365 10.20 23.29 5.60
C LYS A 365 9.52 21.92 5.50
N PHE A 366 8.36 21.91 4.88
CA PHE A 366 7.64 20.69 4.51
C PHE A 366 7.66 20.57 2.99
N GLY A 367 8.27 19.51 2.46
CA GLY A 367 8.48 19.35 1.03
C GLY A 367 8.17 17.95 0.55
N LEU A 368 7.64 17.83 -0.69
CA LEU A 368 7.32 16.60 -1.38
C LEU A 368 8.39 16.29 -2.43
N THR A 369 8.76 15.02 -2.63
CA THR A 369 9.89 14.67 -3.47
C THR A 369 9.53 14.02 -4.81
N LYS A 370 8.51 13.15 -4.86
CA LYS A 370 8.24 12.33 -6.04
C LYS A 370 7.09 12.84 -6.91
N ARG A 371 5.92 13.09 -6.33
CA ARG A 371 4.67 13.42 -7.03
C ARG A 371 4.14 14.80 -6.67
N ARG A 372 5.03 15.69 -6.27
CA ARG A 372 4.71 17.03 -5.74
C ARG A 372 3.66 17.82 -6.53
N GLY A 373 3.66 17.75 -7.87
CA GLY A 373 2.67 18.43 -8.71
C GLY A 373 1.25 17.84 -8.67
N ARG A 374 1.06 16.69 -8.02
CA ARG A 374 -0.25 16.01 -7.92
C ARG A 374 -0.90 16.17 -6.55
N ALA A 375 -0.14 16.55 -5.53
CA ALA A 375 -0.63 16.60 -4.16
C ALA A 375 -1.64 17.72 -3.94
N GLY A 376 -1.48 18.84 -4.61
CA GLY A 376 -2.27 20.03 -4.37
C GLY A 376 -1.74 20.89 -3.22
N LEU A 377 -0.50 20.63 -2.75
CA LEU A 377 0.17 21.42 -1.72
C LEU A 377 0.19 22.90 -2.14
N LYS A 378 -0.19 23.80 -1.23
CA LYS A 378 -0.27 25.25 -1.47
C LYS A 378 0.55 26.00 -0.43
N ASP A 379 1.06 27.18 -0.82
CA ASP A 379 1.63 28.13 0.11
C ASP A 379 0.53 29.03 0.75
N HIS A 380 0.94 29.98 1.56
CA HIS A 380 0.05 30.92 2.24
C HIS A 380 -0.70 31.88 1.27
N GLU A 381 -0.21 32.04 0.04
CA GLU A 381 -0.88 32.79 -1.02
C GLU A 381 -1.85 31.93 -1.85
N GLY A 382 -1.96 30.63 -1.52
CA GLY A 382 -2.79 29.67 -2.24
C GLY A 382 -2.19 29.16 -3.54
N GLN A 383 -0.91 29.42 -3.80
CA GLN A 383 -0.20 28.97 -5.00
C GLN A 383 0.27 27.51 -4.82
N TYR A 384 0.18 26.71 -5.87
CA TYR A 384 0.68 25.35 -5.85
C TYR A 384 2.20 25.31 -5.76
N LYS A 385 2.71 24.57 -4.78
CA LYS A 385 4.14 24.41 -4.51
C LYS A 385 4.52 22.94 -4.33
N GLY A 386 5.81 22.64 -4.51
CA GLY A 386 6.38 21.35 -4.11
C GLY A 386 6.88 21.34 -2.67
N GLU A 387 7.07 22.50 -2.09
CA GLU A 387 7.50 22.72 -0.70
C GLU A 387 6.91 24.02 -0.14
N ILE A 388 6.69 24.05 1.17
CA ILE A 388 6.15 25.18 1.91
C ILE A 388 6.91 25.37 3.21
N TYR A 389 6.80 26.59 3.78
CA TYR A 389 7.29 26.88 5.13
C TYR A 389 6.12 26.89 6.11
N ILE A 390 6.31 26.21 7.23
CA ILE A 390 5.31 26.05 8.28
C ILE A 390 5.97 26.25 9.65
N ARG A 391 5.15 26.58 10.65
CA ARG A 391 5.57 26.69 12.04
C ARG A 391 4.47 26.20 12.97
N HIS A 392 4.80 26.00 14.23
CA HIS A 392 3.78 25.84 15.27
C HIS A 392 3.17 27.21 15.60
N ALA A 393 1.87 27.25 15.85
CA ALA A 393 1.20 28.44 16.37
C ALA A 393 1.84 28.86 17.71
N ALA A 394 1.90 30.16 17.94
CA ALA A 394 2.46 30.71 19.18
C ALA A 394 1.52 30.56 20.39
N GLU A 395 0.27 30.17 20.17
CA GLU A 395 -0.75 29.98 21.19
C GLU A 395 -0.39 28.81 22.09
N LYS A 396 -0.45 28.99 23.42
CA LYS A 396 -0.15 27.93 24.38
C LYS A 396 -1.34 26.98 24.56
N GLY A 397 -1.07 25.70 24.75
CA GLY A 397 -2.09 24.68 24.97
C GLY A 397 -2.83 24.27 23.69
N VAL A 398 -2.25 24.56 22.53
CA VAL A 398 -2.76 24.08 21.24
C VAL A 398 -1.62 23.53 20.39
N ILE A 399 -1.92 22.50 19.63
CA ILE A 399 -1.07 22.02 18.54
C ILE A 399 -1.74 22.45 17.25
N ARG A 400 -1.13 23.43 16.58
CA ARG A 400 -1.54 23.87 15.27
C ARG A 400 -0.33 24.22 14.43
N TRP A 401 -0.13 23.44 13.36
CA TRP A 401 0.78 23.79 12.30
C TRP A 401 0.11 24.80 11.38
N GLU A 402 0.79 25.90 11.13
CA GLU A 402 0.30 26.99 10.28
C GLU A 402 1.36 27.42 9.28
N TYR A 403 0.95 28.12 8.22
CA TYR A 403 1.88 28.68 7.24
C TYR A 403 2.85 29.67 7.89
N SER A 404 4.08 29.67 7.39
CA SER A 404 5.11 30.65 7.73
C SER A 404 5.75 31.24 6.48
N GLN A 405 6.35 32.41 6.62
CA GLN A 405 7.29 32.92 5.63
C GLN A 405 8.60 32.12 5.71
N PRO A 406 9.39 32.05 4.63
CA PRO A 406 10.75 31.52 4.72
C PRO A 406 11.54 32.28 5.78
N PRO A 407 12.51 31.63 6.47
CA PRO A 407 13.35 32.34 7.42
C PRO A 407 14.07 33.50 6.75
N SER A 408 14.16 34.63 7.43
CA SER A 408 14.94 35.76 6.96
C SER A 408 16.37 35.28 6.70
N GLN A 409 16.92 35.52 5.51
CA GLN A 409 18.34 35.27 5.26
C GLN A 409 19.11 36.18 6.23
N VAL A 410 19.89 35.59 7.11
CA VAL A 410 20.91 36.34 7.86
C VAL A 410 21.83 36.93 6.79
N SER A 411 21.79 38.24 6.59
CA SER A 411 22.67 38.86 5.62
C SER A 411 24.13 38.60 6.06
N ASP A 412 24.96 38.09 5.17
CA ASP A 412 26.40 37.85 5.42
C ASP A 412 27.15 39.07 5.95
N ALA A 413 26.51 40.25 5.98
CA ALA A 413 27.06 41.50 6.51
C ALA A 413 27.27 41.51 8.05
N GLU A 414 26.58 40.66 8.81
CA GLU A 414 26.78 40.59 10.27
C GLU A 414 27.80 39.50 10.70
N ALA A 415 28.20 38.58 9.82
CA ALA A 415 29.20 37.59 10.11
C ALA A 415 30.63 38.16 10.17
N ASP A 416 30.87 39.29 9.51
CA ASP A 416 32.20 39.93 9.44
C ASP A 416 32.50 40.88 10.62
N SER A 417 31.54 41.13 11.51
CA SER A 417 31.69 41.99 12.69
C SER A 417 32.07 41.24 14.00
N ARG A 418 32.33 39.96 13.99
CA ARG A 418 32.80 39.23 15.19
C ARG A 418 34.31 39.52 15.37
N PRO A 419 34.76 40.07 16.50
CA PRO A 419 36.15 40.31 16.74
C PRO A 419 36.92 38.99 16.74
N ALA A 420 38.02 38.92 15.98
CA ALA A 420 38.89 37.78 15.88
C ALA A 420 39.30 37.34 17.31
N LYS A 421 39.04 36.08 17.69
CA LYS A 421 39.52 35.51 18.94
C LYS A 421 41.04 35.60 18.93
N ALA A 422 41.60 36.37 19.85
CA ALA A 422 43.04 36.50 20.06
C ALA A 422 43.64 35.10 20.33
N SER A 423 44.61 34.69 19.50
CA SER A 423 45.38 33.47 19.69
C SER A 423 46.20 33.56 20.99
N PRO A 424 46.25 32.52 21.82
CA PRO A 424 47.11 32.51 23.01
C PRO A 424 48.59 32.52 22.54
N ARG A 425 49.36 33.55 22.92
CA ARG A 425 50.80 33.61 22.76
C ARG A 425 51.42 32.41 23.48
N ARG A 426 52.14 31.55 22.74
CA ARG A 426 53.02 30.57 23.35
C ARG A 426 54.16 31.32 24.07
N LEU A 427 54.21 31.23 25.38
CA LEU A 427 55.36 31.58 26.20
C LEU A 427 56.43 30.51 25.92
N GLY A 428 57.51 30.92 25.25
CA GLY A 428 58.73 30.12 25.17
C GLY A 428 59.39 30.13 26.54
N LEU A 429 59.68 28.88 26.99
CA LEU A 429 60.67 28.68 28.06
C LEU A 429 61.97 28.29 27.41
N SER A 430 62.93 29.14 27.67
CA SER A 430 64.37 28.86 27.47
C SER A 430 64.89 27.88 28.51
#